data_a280432a883bbfc5facdbd694ebc5859
#
_entry.id   a280432a883bbfc5facdbd694ebc5859
#
_cell.length_a   1.000
_cell.length_b   1.000
_cell.length_c   1.000
_cell.angle_alpha   90.00
_cell.angle_beta   90.00
_cell.angle_gamma   90.00
#
_symmetry.space_group_name_H-M   'P 1'
#
loop_
_entity.id
_entity.type
_entity.pdbx_description
1 polymer ?
#
loop_
_entity_poly.entity_id
_entity_poly.type
_entity_poly.pdbx_seq_one_letter_code
_entity_poly.pdbx_strand_id
1 'polypeptide(L)'
;HLLPTPLREFGHLTAAVLSFHRVGDFCLLTLHDPEGELGFVEHSYNPRNPVAILGNFFFAVFPAAMVLFAVFVVTRCLFAGWFEPFLTSVSEREATGAGPLAFLRAVLAFPREVFSAAHTGIPAKIIGCVLLLFLSLGAYVSLSDLRQSVGGLFLFVLLVFLFSAVTAIFDDRLRNLICESLHTFALSVTALYLIIFLFAGVLLALAALFFLIRGLFSLDRPGGRFDQ
;
A
#
# COMPACT_ATOMS: atom_id res chain seq x y z
N HIS A 1 9.13 10.80 3.32
CA HIS A 1 7.96 10.28 4.10
C HIS A 1 6.86 11.33 4.37
N LEU A 2 7.04 12.62 4.08
CA LEU A 2 6.08 13.69 4.41
C LEU A 2 4.65 13.45 3.87
N LEU A 3 4.51 12.98 2.64
CA LEU A 3 3.19 12.80 2.01
C LEU A 3 2.44 11.55 2.52
N PRO A 4 3.07 10.37 2.67
CA PRO A 4 2.36 9.18 3.12
C PRO A 4 2.11 9.16 4.64
N THR A 5 2.88 9.88 5.47
CA THR A 5 2.71 9.87 6.92
C THR A 5 1.29 10.27 7.36
N PRO A 6 0.71 11.41 6.94
CA PRO A 6 -0.64 11.77 7.34
C PRO A 6 -1.70 10.73 6.99
N LEU A 7 -1.54 10.08 5.84
CA LEU A 7 -2.46 9.01 5.40
C LEU A 7 -2.35 7.77 6.29
N ARG A 8 -1.14 7.40 6.67
CA ARG A 8 -0.88 6.27 7.56
C ARG A 8 -1.44 6.52 8.95
N GLU A 9 -1.12 7.67 9.54
CA GLU A 9 -1.62 8.02 10.87
C GLU A 9 -3.14 8.18 10.88
N PHE A 10 -3.72 8.70 9.80
CA PHE A 10 -5.16 8.71 9.63
C PHE A 10 -5.74 7.29 9.52
N GLY A 11 -5.02 6.36 8.90
CA GLY A 11 -5.37 4.93 8.89
C GLY A 11 -5.36 4.31 10.29
N HIS A 12 -4.32 4.57 11.09
CA HIS A 12 -4.26 4.14 12.48
C HIS A 12 -5.41 4.70 13.32
N LEU A 13 -5.67 6.00 13.20
CA LEU A 13 -6.76 6.67 13.90
C LEU A 13 -8.13 6.06 13.53
N THR A 14 -8.36 5.86 12.23
CA THR A 14 -9.60 5.25 11.73
C THR A 14 -9.77 3.83 12.27
N ALA A 15 -8.72 3.02 12.22
CA ALA A 15 -8.75 1.65 12.75
C ALA A 15 -9.04 1.63 14.27
N ALA A 16 -8.38 2.51 15.03
CA ALA A 16 -8.58 2.60 16.47
C ALA A 16 -10.05 2.95 16.81
N VAL A 17 -10.63 3.94 16.13
CA VAL A 17 -12.02 4.35 16.34
C VAL A 17 -12.99 3.23 15.98
N LEU A 18 -12.85 2.61 14.79
CA LEU A 18 -13.72 1.54 14.33
C LEU A 18 -13.64 0.27 15.18
N SER A 19 -12.51 0.05 15.83
CA SER A 19 -12.25 -1.11 16.68
C SER A 19 -12.55 -0.88 18.17
N PHE A 20 -13.16 0.26 18.50
CA PHE A 20 -13.48 0.64 19.88
C PHE A 20 -12.25 0.70 20.81
N HIS A 21 -11.07 1.05 20.23
CA HIS A 21 -9.90 1.37 21.03
C HIS A 21 -10.06 2.77 21.64
N ARG A 22 -9.45 2.98 22.78
CA ARG A 22 -9.35 4.33 23.35
C ARG A 22 -8.18 5.02 22.68
N VAL A 23 -8.46 6.09 21.96
CA VAL A 23 -7.44 6.96 21.39
C VAL A 23 -6.96 7.91 22.49
N GLY A 24 -5.65 7.95 22.71
CA GLY A 24 -4.97 8.91 23.56
C GLY A 24 -4.64 10.17 22.79
N ASP A 25 -3.36 10.49 22.69
CA ASP A 25 -2.87 11.59 21.88
C ASP A 25 -2.58 11.14 20.44
N PHE A 26 -2.65 12.08 19.50
CA PHE A 26 -2.31 11.78 18.11
C PHE A 26 -1.80 13.02 17.38
N CYS A 27 -0.88 12.81 16.45
CA CYS A 27 -0.40 13.83 15.54
C CYS A 27 -0.28 13.24 14.13
N LEU A 28 -1.03 13.78 13.17
CA LEU A 28 -0.99 13.27 11.79
C LEU A 28 0.28 13.67 11.04
N LEU A 29 0.83 14.85 11.36
CA LEU A 29 2.08 15.33 10.78
C LEU A 29 2.73 16.38 11.69
N THR A 30 3.98 16.14 12.06
CA THR A 30 4.84 17.14 12.72
C THR A 30 6.17 17.23 11.97
N LEU A 31 6.70 18.44 11.89
CA LEU A 31 8.02 18.72 11.28
C LEU A 31 9.08 19.05 12.30
N HIS A 32 8.71 19.13 13.59
CA HIS A 32 9.55 19.61 14.68
C HIS A 32 9.57 18.65 15.86
N ASP A 33 9.55 17.35 15.62
CA ASP A 33 9.73 16.40 16.70
C ASP A 33 11.22 16.20 17.00
N PRO A 34 11.63 16.29 18.28
CA PRO A 34 13.00 16.00 18.71
C PRO A 34 13.47 14.58 18.43
N GLU A 35 12.56 13.62 18.41
CA GLU A 35 12.82 12.21 18.14
C GLU A 35 12.79 11.86 16.64
N GLY A 36 12.40 12.82 15.80
CA GLY A 36 12.33 12.65 14.33
C GLY A 36 11.11 11.88 13.86
N GLU A 37 10.11 11.65 14.71
CA GLU A 37 8.83 11.08 14.33
C GLU A 37 8.00 12.11 13.57
N LEU A 38 7.49 11.73 12.42
CA LEU A 38 6.69 12.62 11.57
C LEU A 38 5.20 12.59 11.92
N GLY A 39 4.76 11.62 12.70
CA GLY A 39 3.38 11.45 13.15
C GLY A 39 3.24 10.23 14.04
N PHE A 40 2.19 10.22 14.88
CA PHE A 40 1.90 9.11 15.78
C PHE A 40 0.42 9.07 16.14
N VAL A 41 -0.06 7.89 16.55
CA VAL A 41 -1.38 7.67 17.15
C VAL A 41 -1.23 6.76 18.36
N GLU A 42 -1.42 7.32 19.55
CA GLU A 42 -1.47 6.54 20.77
C GLU A 42 -2.85 5.92 20.95
N HIS A 43 -2.88 4.63 21.21
CA HIS A 43 -4.12 3.92 21.49
C HIS A 43 -3.95 2.88 22.57
N SER A 44 -5.05 2.55 23.25
CA SER A 44 -5.13 1.45 24.20
C SER A 44 -6.41 0.66 23.99
N TYR A 45 -6.36 -0.63 24.29
CA TYR A 45 -7.51 -1.51 24.11
C TYR A 45 -7.66 -2.47 25.27
N ASN A 46 -8.88 -3.01 25.44
CA ASN A 46 -9.16 -4.03 26.43
C ASN A 46 -8.86 -5.44 25.85
N PRO A 47 -7.83 -6.15 26.35
CA PRO A 47 -7.46 -7.48 25.84
C PRO A 47 -8.49 -8.58 26.14
N ARG A 48 -9.54 -8.29 26.91
CA ARG A 48 -10.65 -9.23 27.15
C ARG A 48 -11.79 -9.04 26.16
N ASN A 49 -11.76 -7.99 25.35
CA ASN A 49 -12.79 -7.73 24.33
C ASN A 49 -12.35 -8.32 22.97
N PRO A 50 -13.05 -9.34 22.45
CA PRO A 50 -12.66 -9.96 21.18
C PRO A 50 -12.74 -8.99 19.99
N VAL A 51 -13.65 -8.02 20.02
CA VAL A 51 -13.75 -6.98 18.97
C VAL A 51 -12.49 -6.09 18.97
N ALA A 52 -12.00 -5.73 20.16
CA ALA A 52 -10.79 -4.94 20.26
C ALA A 52 -9.53 -5.75 19.88
N ILE A 53 -9.50 -7.06 20.17
CA ILE A 53 -8.42 -7.95 19.69
C ILE A 53 -8.44 -8.03 18.15
N LEU A 54 -9.63 -8.22 17.55
CA LEU A 54 -9.80 -8.18 16.10
C LEU A 54 -9.36 -6.84 15.53
N GLY A 55 -9.62 -5.75 16.25
CA GLY A 55 -9.22 -4.40 15.91
C GLY A 55 -7.72 -4.22 15.74
N ASN A 56 -6.89 -4.94 16.48
CA ASN A 56 -5.44 -4.90 16.30
C ASN A 56 -5.01 -5.36 14.90
N PHE A 57 -5.73 -6.30 14.28
CA PHE A 57 -5.48 -6.67 12.89
C PHE A 57 -5.77 -5.49 11.95
N PHE A 58 -6.90 -4.83 12.13
CA PHE A 58 -7.25 -3.66 11.33
C PHE A 58 -6.30 -2.49 11.59
N PHE A 59 -5.84 -2.30 12.83
CA PHE A 59 -4.85 -1.27 13.17
C PHE A 59 -3.55 -1.46 12.39
N ALA A 60 -3.11 -2.70 12.14
CA ALA A 60 -1.93 -2.98 11.32
C ALA A 60 -2.17 -2.79 9.80
N VAL A 61 -3.38 -3.06 9.31
CA VAL A 61 -3.69 -3.10 7.87
C VAL A 61 -4.17 -1.74 7.34
N PHE A 62 -4.94 -0.99 8.12
CA PHE A 62 -5.54 0.27 7.67
C PHE A 62 -4.56 1.34 7.20
N PRO A 63 -3.38 1.52 7.83
CA PRO A 63 -2.39 2.48 7.33
C PRO A 63 -1.96 2.19 5.89
N ALA A 64 -1.66 0.94 5.58
CA ALA A 64 -1.35 0.52 4.22
C ALA A 64 -2.56 0.63 3.28
N ALA A 65 -3.76 0.29 3.77
CA ALA A 65 -5.00 0.41 3.01
C ALA A 65 -5.33 1.87 2.65
N MET A 66 -5.07 2.83 3.55
CA MET A 66 -5.26 4.27 3.26
C MET A 66 -4.30 4.76 2.18
N VAL A 67 -3.04 4.32 2.22
CA VAL A 67 -2.08 4.65 1.15
C VAL A 67 -2.49 3.99 -0.17
N LEU A 68 -2.92 2.73 -0.16
CA LEU A 68 -3.46 2.04 -1.35
C LEU A 68 -4.69 2.76 -1.91
N PHE A 69 -5.58 3.22 -1.05
CA PHE A 69 -6.74 4.01 -1.47
C PHE A 69 -6.31 5.31 -2.15
N ALA A 70 -5.31 6.01 -1.60
CA ALA A 70 -4.76 7.21 -2.24
C ALA A 70 -4.11 6.88 -3.60
N VAL A 71 -3.38 5.78 -3.72
CA VAL A 71 -2.82 5.28 -4.99
C VAL A 71 -3.96 4.98 -5.98
N PHE A 72 -5.02 4.31 -5.54
CA PHE A 72 -6.21 4.06 -6.35
C PHE A 72 -6.84 5.36 -6.87
N VAL A 73 -7.04 6.34 -5.99
CA VAL A 73 -7.60 7.65 -6.37
C VAL A 73 -6.72 8.36 -7.38
N VAL A 74 -5.41 8.43 -7.16
CA VAL A 74 -4.44 9.03 -8.10
C VAL A 74 -4.51 8.32 -9.45
N THR A 75 -4.50 6.99 -9.44
CA THR A 75 -4.55 6.18 -10.66
C THR A 75 -5.87 6.37 -11.39
N ARG A 76 -6.98 6.41 -10.66
CA ARG A 76 -8.33 6.59 -11.22
C ARG A 76 -8.55 7.99 -11.79
N CYS A 77 -8.06 9.03 -11.10
CA CYS A 77 -8.28 10.41 -11.51
C CYS A 77 -7.33 10.86 -12.63
N LEU A 78 -6.05 10.46 -12.56
CA LEU A 78 -5.03 10.94 -13.48
C LEU A 78 -4.73 9.95 -14.61
N PHE A 79 -5.06 8.67 -14.44
CA PHE A 79 -4.81 7.61 -15.41
C PHE A 79 -6.06 6.77 -15.73
N ALA A 80 -7.25 7.36 -15.63
CA ALA A 80 -8.55 6.68 -15.79
C ALA A 80 -8.65 5.84 -17.07
N GLY A 81 -8.15 6.36 -18.19
CA GLY A 81 -8.18 5.66 -19.48
C GLY A 81 -7.32 4.39 -19.55
N TRP A 82 -6.47 4.15 -18.54
CA TRP A 82 -5.62 2.97 -18.47
C TRP A 82 -6.09 1.97 -17.40
N PHE A 83 -6.53 2.42 -16.24
CA PHE A 83 -6.76 1.56 -15.08
C PHE A 83 -7.92 0.58 -15.29
N GLU A 84 -9.03 1.03 -15.85
CA GLU A 84 -10.19 0.17 -16.16
C GLU A 84 -9.85 -0.90 -17.22
N PRO A 85 -9.29 -0.52 -18.40
CA PRO A 85 -8.88 -1.51 -19.39
C PRO A 85 -7.83 -2.51 -18.84
N PHE A 86 -6.95 -2.04 -17.95
CA PHE A 86 -5.96 -2.89 -17.30
C PHE A 86 -6.65 -3.95 -16.43
N LEU A 87 -7.56 -3.57 -15.53
CA LEU A 87 -8.29 -4.52 -14.69
C LEU A 87 -9.08 -5.53 -15.52
N THR A 88 -9.76 -5.06 -16.56
CA THR A 88 -10.50 -5.94 -17.50
C THR A 88 -9.55 -6.92 -18.19
N SER A 89 -8.42 -6.46 -18.68
CA SER A 89 -7.42 -7.30 -19.37
C SER A 89 -6.81 -8.35 -18.42
N VAL A 90 -6.64 -8.04 -17.16
CA VAL A 90 -6.15 -8.96 -16.13
C VAL A 90 -7.20 -10.05 -15.86
N SER A 91 -8.45 -9.66 -15.66
CA SER A 91 -9.56 -10.58 -15.42
C SER A 91 -9.77 -11.54 -16.60
N GLU A 92 -9.75 -11.04 -17.83
CA GLU A 92 -9.88 -11.87 -19.04
C GLU A 92 -8.72 -12.86 -19.22
N ARG A 93 -7.49 -12.44 -18.94
CA ARG A 93 -6.31 -13.29 -19.04
C ARG A 93 -6.29 -14.38 -17.99
N GLU A 94 -6.79 -14.10 -16.79
CA GLU A 94 -6.93 -15.12 -15.77
C GLU A 94 -7.99 -16.15 -16.14
N ALA A 95 -9.13 -15.72 -16.67
CA ALA A 95 -10.16 -16.60 -17.20
C ALA A 95 -9.63 -17.51 -18.33
N THR A 96 -8.62 -17.06 -19.09
CA THR A 96 -7.94 -17.83 -20.14
C THR A 96 -6.75 -18.66 -19.65
N GLY A 97 -6.44 -18.65 -18.35
CA GLY A 97 -5.33 -19.41 -17.78
C GLY A 97 -3.94 -18.86 -18.13
N ALA A 98 -3.83 -17.58 -18.45
CA ALA A 98 -2.58 -16.96 -18.94
C ALA A 98 -1.46 -16.84 -17.87
N GLY A 99 -1.72 -17.22 -16.62
CA GLY A 99 -0.74 -17.36 -15.55
C GLY A 99 -0.14 -16.03 -15.01
N PRO A 100 0.61 -16.09 -13.90
CA PRO A 100 1.12 -14.91 -13.19
C PRO A 100 2.10 -14.05 -14.00
N LEU A 101 2.81 -14.64 -14.98
CA LEU A 101 3.71 -13.90 -15.86
C LEU A 101 2.98 -12.90 -16.77
N ALA A 102 1.77 -13.23 -17.22
CA ALA A 102 0.97 -12.32 -18.04
C ALA A 102 0.50 -11.12 -17.24
N PHE A 103 0.12 -11.33 -15.97
CA PHE A 103 -0.20 -10.27 -15.03
C PHE A 103 0.99 -9.33 -14.78
N LEU A 104 2.16 -9.90 -14.48
CA LEU A 104 3.38 -9.12 -14.28
C LEU A 104 3.75 -8.29 -15.51
N ARG A 105 3.65 -8.86 -16.72
CA ARG A 105 3.89 -8.13 -17.97
C ARG A 105 2.93 -6.96 -18.17
N ALA A 106 1.65 -7.13 -17.81
CA ALA A 106 0.66 -6.07 -17.89
C ALA A 106 1.01 -4.91 -16.94
N VAL A 107 1.43 -5.22 -15.71
CA VAL A 107 1.89 -4.19 -14.74
C VAL A 107 3.15 -3.49 -15.21
N LEU A 108 4.13 -4.23 -15.75
CA LEU A 108 5.37 -3.63 -16.30
C LEU A 108 5.13 -2.77 -17.54
N ALA A 109 4.02 -2.98 -18.25
CA ALA A 109 3.61 -2.11 -19.35
C ALA A 109 3.01 -0.76 -18.87
N PHE A 110 2.70 -0.62 -17.58
CA PHE A 110 2.08 0.58 -17.00
C PHE A 110 2.74 1.90 -17.43
N PRO A 111 4.06 2.09 -17.33
CA PRO A 111 4.67 3.36 -17.72
C PRO A 111 4.44 3.67 -19.21
N ARG A 112 4.58 2.68 -20.08
CA ARG A 112 4.38 2.83 -21.51
C ARG A 112 2.94 3.24 -21.83
N GLU A 113 1.97 2.55 -21.27
CA GLU A 113 0.54 2.80 -21.50
C GLU A 113 0.11 4.19 -20.98
N VAL A 114 0.58 4.57 -19.80
CA VAL A 114 0.31 5.89 -19.21
C VAL A 114 0.86 7.01 -20.12
N PHE A 115 2.09 6.88 -20.60
CA PHE A 115 2.70 7.91 -21.45
C PHE A 115 2.16 7.92 -22.88
N SER A 116 1.68 6.79 -23.40
CA SER A 116 1.05 6.71 -24.71
C SER A 116 -0.41 7.19 -24.75
N ALA A 117 -1.12 7.19 -23.60
CA ALA A 117 -2.52 7.60 -23.52
C ALA A 117 -2.71 9.08 -23.93
N ALA A 118 -3.49 9.30 -25.00
CA ALA A 118 -3.71 10.64 -25.56
C ALA A 118 -4.64 11.53 -24.72
N HIS A 119 -5.44 10.91 -23.82
CA HIS A 119 -6.51 11.60 -23.10
C HIS A 119 -6.04 12.42 -21.89
N THR A 120 -4.80 12.26 -21.46
CA THR A 120 -4.25 12.95 -20.28
C THR A 120 -3.10 13.85 -20.70
N GLY A 121 -3.14 15.11 -20.32
CA GLY A 121 -2.06 16.05 -20.62
C GLY A 121 -0.73 15.66 -19.94
N ILE A 122 0.39 15.99 -20.55
CA ILE A 122 1.74 15.70 -20.01
C ILE A 122 1.92 16.16 -18.56
N PRO A 123 1.46 17.38 -18.14
CA PRO A 123 1.61 17.81 -16.75
C PRO A 123 0.90 16.89 -15.76
N ALA A 124 -0.32 16.43 -16.07
CA ALA A 124 -1.06 15.53 -15.19
C ALA A 124 -0.37 14.16 -15.07
N LYS A 125 0.24 13.64 -16.12
CA LYS A 125 1.04 12.42 -16.10
C LYS A 125 2.25 12.56 -15.18
N ILE A 126 2.98 13.66 -15.29
CA ILE A 126 4.15 13.94 -14.44
C ILE A 126 3.72 14.05 -12.98
N ILE A 127 2.69 14.84 -12.68
CA ILE A 127 2.17 14.99 -11.31
C ILE A 127 1.74 13.64 -10.76
N GLY A 128 1.00 12.84 -11.52
CA GLY A 128 0.56 11.52 -11.12
C GLY A 128 1.72 10.57 -10.82
N CYS A 129 2.73 10.51 -11.68
CA CYS A 129 3.92 9.71 -11.45
C CYS A 129 4.68 10.16 -10.19
N VAL A 130 4.83 11.46 -9.96
CA VAL A 130 5.48 12.00 -8.76
C VAL A 130 4.69 11.65 -7.50
N LEU A 131 3.35 11.78 -7.54
CA LEU A 131 2.50 11.37 -6.41
C LEU A 131 2.62 9.88 -6.12
N LEU A 132 2.56 9.02 -7.13
CA LEU A 132 2.71 7.57 -6.97
C LEU A 132 4.09 7.21 -6.39
N LEU A 133 5.14 7.92 -6.83
CA LEU A 133 6.50 7.76 -6.32
C LEU A 133 6.57 8.05 -4.81
N PHE A 134 5.98 9.17 -4.36
CA PHE A 134 5.95 9.51 -2.93
C PHE A 134 5.05 8.59 -2.12
N LEU A 135 3.87 8.22 -2.63
CA LEU A 135 2.95 7.31 -1.97
C LEU A 135 3.55 5.91 -1.80
N SER A 136 4.38 5.45 -2.75
CA SER A 136 5.03 4.14 -2.66
C SER A 136 5.89 3.97 -1.41
N LEU A 137 6.41 5.07 -0.84
CA LEU A 137 7.19 5.06 0.40
C LEU A 137 6.36 4.77 1.66
N GLY A 138 5.03 4.85 1.58
CA GLY A 138 4.14 4.67 2.73
C GLY A 138 3.33 3.37 2.73
N ALA A 139 3.35 2.61 1.65
CA ALA A 139 2.51 1.42 1.47
C ALA A 139 3.11 0.15 2.11
N TYR A 140 3.67 0.27 3.29
CA TYR A 140 4.22 -0.86 4.04
C TYR A 140 3.51 -1.04 5.38
N VAL A 141 3.49 -2.28 5.86
CA VAL A 141 3.05 -2.61 7.22
C VAL A 141 4.26 -2.61 8.14
N SER A 142 4.18 -1.90 9.27
CA SER A 142 5.24 -1.87 10.27
C SER A 142 5.38 -3.25 10.94
N LEU A 143 6.61 -3.65 11.26
CA LEU A 143 6.85 -4.89 12.01
C LEU A 143 6.26 -4.84 13.43
N SER A 144 6.20 -3.67 14.06
CA SER A 144 5.55 -3.46 15.35
C SER A 144 4.04 -3.72 15.25
N ASP A 145 3.39 -3.13 14.25
CA ASP A 145 1.96 -3.29 14.01
C ASP A 145 1.62 -4.74 13.68
N LEU A 146 2.45 -5.39 12.87
CA LEU A 146 2.28 -6.80 12.54
C LEU A 146 2.37 -7.70 13.76
N ARG A 147 3.32 -7.47 14.67
CA ARG A 147 3.46 -8.25 15.90
C ARG A 147 2.24 -8.08 16.81
N GLN A 148 1.72 -6.88 16.94
CA GLN A 148 0.51 -6.62 17.74
C GLN A 148 -0.74 -7.24 17.10
N SER A 149 -0.77 -7.39 15.79
CA SER A 149 -1.93 -7.88 15.05
C SER A 149 -2.11 -9.40 15.06
N VAL A 150 -1.14 -10.18 15.51
CA VAL A 150 -1.16 -11.66 15.40
C VAL A 150 -2.44 -12.27 15.99
N GLY A 151 -2.85 -11.85 17.19
CA GLY A 151 -4.09 -12.32 17.81
C GLY A 151 -5.34 -11.94 17.04
N GLY A 152 -5.38 -10.70 16.52
CA GLY A 152 -6.45 -10.20 15.69
C GLY A 152 -6.53 -10.90 14.33
N LEU A 153 -5.38 -11.19 13.71
CA LEU A 153 -5.28 -11.95 12.48
C LEU A 153 -5.85 -13.37 12.65
N PHE A 154 -5.48 -14.05 13.74
CA PHE A 154 -6.02 -15.38 14.04
C PHE A 154 -7.54 -15.34 14.14
N LEU A 155 -8.08 -14.38 14.89
CA LEU A 155 -9.53 -14.22 15.04
C LEU A 155 -10.21 -13.86 13.72
N PHE A 156 -9.60 -13.01 12.89
CA PHE A 156 -10.09 -12.66 11.57
C PHE A 156 -10.18 -13.89 10.65
N VAL A 157 -9.12 -14.69 10.58
CA VAL A 157 -9.08 -15.93 9.79
C VAL A 157 -10.14 -16.92 10.26
N LEU A 158 -10.30 -17.06 11.59
CA LEU A 158 -11.35 -17.92 12.16
C LEU A 158 -12.76 -17.46 11.76
N LEU A 159 -13.02 -16.15 11.82
CA LEU A 159 -14.33 -15.60 11.41
C LEU A 159 -14.60 -15.80 9.92
N VAL A 160 -13.59 -15.57 9.06
CA VAL A 160 -13.71 -15.82 7.61
C VAL A 160 -13.96 -17.30 7.34
N PHE A 161 -13.28 -18.21 8.03
CA PHE A 161 -13.51 -19.63 7.89
C PHE A 161 -14.92 -20.04 8.32
N LEU A 162 -15.39 -19.59 9.49
CA LEU A 162 -16.75 -19.87 9.96
C LEU A 162 -17.80 -19.31 9.01
N PHE A 163 -17.62 -18.08 8.52
CA PHE A 163 -18.52 -17.47 7.57
C PHE A 163 -18.57 -18.26 6.24
N SER A 164 -17.41 -18.66 5.72
CA SER A 164 -17.30 -19.48 4.52
C SER A 164 -17.97 -20.86 4.70
N ALA A 165 -17.79 -21.49 5.86
CA ALA A 165 -18.43 -22.76 6.17
C ALA A 165 -19.97 -22.65 6.23
N VAL A 166 -20.49 -21.58 6.84
CA VAL A 166 -21.93 -21.31 6.90
C VAL A 166 -22.49 -21.06 5.50
N THR A 167 -21.86 -20.21 4.69
CA THR A 167 -22.35 -19.94 3.33
C THR A 167 -22.31 -21.18 2.43
N ALA A 168 -21.31 -22.05 2.60
CA ALA A 168 -21.22 -23.31 1.86
C ALA A 168 -22.39 -24.29 2.14
N ILE A 169 -23.01 -24.19 3.32
CA ILE A 169 -24.13 -25.04 3.71
C ILE A 169 -25.48 -24.49 3.19
N PHE A 170 -25.63 -23.18 3.15
CA PHE A 170 -26.95 -22.57 2.95
C PHE A 170 -27.24 -22.10 1.53
N ASP A 171 -26.26 -21.62 0.77
CA ASP A 171 -26.51 -21.03 -0.56
C ASP A 171 -25.27 -21.01 -1.45
N ASP A 172 -25.24 -21.86 -2.47
CA ASP A 172 -24.16 -21.90 -3.49
C ASP A 172 -24.07 -20.58 -4.29
N ARG A 173 -25.19 -19.93 -4.55
CA ARG A 173 -25.21 -18.65 -5.30
C ARG A 173 -24.56 -17.53 -4.51
N LEU A 174 -24.88 -17.41 -3.22
CA LEU A 174 -24.28 -16.43 -2.33
C LEU A 174 -22.78 -16.67 -2.18
N ARG A 175 -22.36 -17.93 -2.02
CA ARG A 175 -20.95 -18.32 -1.98
C ARG A 175 -20.20 -17.88 -3.24
N ASN A 176 -20.73 -18.18 -4.41
CA ASN A 176 -20.08 -17.85 -5.68
C ASN A 176 -19.96 -16.32 -5.85
N LEU A 177 -21.01 -15.55 -5.54
CA LEU A 177 -20.99 -14.10 -5.59
C LEU A 177 -19.89 -13.51 -4.67
N ILE A 178 -19.77 -14.06 -3.45
CA ILE A 178 -18.75 -13.60 -2.49
C ILE A 178 -17.35 -13.97 -2.99
N CYS A 179 -17.14 -15.19 -3.48
CA CYS A 179 -15.87 -15.64 -4.02
C CYS A 179 -15.42 -14.77 -5.21
N GLU A 180 -16.30 -14.48 -6.15
CA GLU A 180 -16.03 -13.61 -7.30
C GLU A 180 -15.68 -12.17 -6.86
N SER A 181 -16.44 -11.63 -5.90
CA SER A 181 -16.18 -10.28 -5.37
C SER A 181 -14.84 -10.19 -4.65
N LEU A 182 -14.53 -11.16 -3.79
CA LEU A 182 -13.25 -11.24 -3.08
C LEU A 182 -12.10 -11.43 -4.04
N HIS A 183 -12.26 -12.24 -5.06
CA HIS A 183 -11.25 -12.48 -6.08
C HIS A 183 -10.94 -11.20 -6.88
N THR A 184 -11.97 -10.49 -7.37
CA THR A 184 -11.81 -9.23 -8.09
C THR A 184 -11.15 -8.16 -7.19
N PHE A 185 -11.54 -8.09 -5.91
CA PHE A 185 -10.91 -7.22 -4.93
C PHE A 185 -9.44 -7.56 -4.72
N ALA A 186 -9.11 -8.84 -4.53
CA ALA A 186 -7.74 -9.30 -4.35
C ALA A 186 -6.86 -8.99 -5.56
N LEU A 187 -7.36 -9.16 -6.78
CA LEU A 187 -6.66 -8.77 -8.01
C LEU A 187 -6.38 -7.27 -8.06
N SER A 188 -7.38 -6.46 -7.75
CA SER A 188 -7.23 -4.99 -7.74
C SER A 188 -6.18 -4.54 -6.73
N VAL A 189 -6.22 -5.08 -5.51
CA VAL A 189 -5.24 -4.80 -4.46
C VAL A 189 -3.84 -5.25 -4.89
N THR A 190 -3.71 -6.44 -5.48
CA THR A 190 -2.42 -6.95 -5.97
C THR A 190 -1.87 -6.06 -7.09
N ALA A 191 -2.71 -5.61 -8.02
CA ALA A 191 -2.31 -4.69 -9.07
C ALA A 191 -1.76 -3.37 -8.51
N LEU A 192 -2.46 -2.78 -7.53
CA LEU A 192 -2.02 -1.55 -6.88
C LEU A 192 -0.69 -1.74 -6.14
N TYR A 193 -0.49 -2.86 -5.44
CA TYR A 193 0.79 -3.16 -4.80
C TYR A 193 1.92 -3.33 -5.80
N LEU A 194 1.69 -3.97 -6.94
CA LEU A 194 2.72 -4.10 -7.97
C LEU A 194 3.09 -2.75 -8.60
N ILE A 195 2.13 -1.85 -8.78
CA ILE A 195 2.41 -0.47 -9.19
C ILE A 195 3.30 0.22 -8.14
N ILE A 196 2.97 0.08 -6.86
CA ILE A 196 3.77 0.62 -5.75
C ILE A 196 5.19 0.05 -5.78
N PHE A 197 5.35 -1.27 -5.93
CA PHE A 197 6.67 -1.91 -6.01
C PHE A 197 7.47 -1.43 -7.22
N LEU A 198 6.81 -1.18 -8.36
CA LEU A 198 7.47 -0.61 -9.54
C LEU A 198 8.06 0.76 -9.21
N PHE A 199 7.28 1.65 -8.59
CA PHE A 199 7.73 3.00 -8.22
C PHE A 199 8.79 2.96 -7.11
N ALA A 200 8.65 2.10 -6.11
CA ALA A 200 9.65 1.89 -5.07
C ALA A 200 10.98 1.36 -5.67
N GLY A 201 10.90 0.47 -6.64
CA GLY A 201 12.07 -0.02 -7.39
C GLY A 201 12.79 1.10 -8.16
N VAL A 202 12.02 2.00 -8.79
CA VAL A 202 12.60 3.19 -9.46
C VAL A 202 13.32 4.09 -8.46
N LEU A 203 12.71 4.36 -7.29
CA LEU A 203 13.35 5.14 -6.23
C LEU A 203 14.64 4.51 -5.73
N LEU A 204 14.62 3.20 -5.51
CA LEU A 204 15.81 2.45 -5.07
C LEU A 204 16.92 2.52 -6.12
N ALA A 205 16.58 2.37 -7.41
CA ALA A 205 17.53 2.48 -8.50
C ALA A 205 18.15 3.89 -8.59
N LEU A 206 17.32 4.95 -8.45
CA LEU A 206 17.80 6.32 -8.42
C LEU A 206 18.70 6.60 -7.21
N ALA A 207 18.36 6.09 -6.04
CA ALA A 207 19.18 6.21 -4.83
C ALA A 207 20.53 5.49 -5.02
N ALA A 208 20.52 4.26 -5.53
CA ALA A 208 21.74 3.49 -5.81
C ALA A 208 22.64 4.21 -6.81
N LEU A 209 22.08 4.75 -7.89
CA LEU A 209 22.79 5.55 -8.88
C LEU A 209 23.43 6.80 -8.24
N PHE A 210 22.67 7.52 -7.41
CA PHE A 210 23.18 8.69 -6.69
C PHE A 210 24.39 8.34 -5.80
N PHE A 211 24.29 7.27 -5.01
CA PHE A 211 25.40 6.82 -4.15
C PHE A 211 26.61 6.36 -4.96
N LEU A 212 26.40 5.71 -6.10
CA LEU A 212 27.47 5.28 -6.99
C LEU A 212 28.21 6.48 -7.59
N ILE A 213 27.49 7.49 -8.09
CA ILE A 213 28.04 8.73 -8.59
C ILE A 213 28.81 9.46 -7.49
N ARG A 214 28.21 9.62 -6.30
CA ARG A 214 28.89 10.24 -5.15
C ARG A 214 30.18 9.50 -4.76
N GLY A 215 30.15 8.16 -4.79
CA GLY A 215 31.35 7.33 -4.54
C GLY A 215 32.46 7.60 -5.55
N LEU A 216 32.14 7.69 -6.84
CA LEU A 216 33.12 8.01 -7.89
C LEU A 216 33.76 9.39 -7.66
N PHE A 217 32.96 10.42 -7.33
CA PHE A 217 33.50 11.76 -7.05
C PHE A 217 34.23 11.88 -5.72
N SER A 218 34.00 10.97 -4.75
CA SER A 218 34.74 10.97 -3.49
C SER A 218 36.12 10.34 -3.59
N LEU A 219 36.35 9.47 -4.58
CA LEU A 219 37.64 8.86 -4.87
C LEU A 219 38.63 9.83 -5.51
N ASP A 220 38.14 10.91 -6.13
CA ASP A 220 38.97 11.95 -6.78
C ASP A 220 39.49 13.04 -5.83
N ARG A 221 39.23 12.97 -4.51
CA ARG A 221 39.88 13.86 -3.56
C ARG A 221 41.28 13.34 -3.24
N PRO A 222 42.35 13.95 -3.78
CA PRO A 222 43.72 13.57 -3.41
C PRO A 222 43.84 13.78 -1.91
N GLY A 223 44.34 12.75 -1.21
CA GLY A 223 44.50 12.70 0.23
C GLY A 223 45.17 13.96 0.76
N GLY A 224 44.38 14.79 1.46
CA GLY A 224 44.96 15.81 2.32
C GLY A 224 45.76 15.11 3.39
N ARG A 225 47.10 15.15 3.26
CA ARG A 225 48.04 14.81 4.34
C ARG A 225 47.57 15.53 5.61
N PHE A 226 47.14 14.78 6.60
CA PHE A 226 47.23 15.23 7.97
C PHE A 226 48.69 15.08 8.39
N ASP A 227 49.48 16.14 8.18
CA ASP A 227 50.74 16.35 8.85
C ASP A 227 50.43 17.02 10.18
N GLN A 228 50.76 16.31 11.27
CA GLN A 228 51.04 16.69 12.67
C GLN A 228 49.89 17.09 13.55
#